data_28577d957d29d84216a9fe8ef001cdce
#
_entry.id   28577d957d29d84216a9fe8ef001cdce
#
_cell.length_a   1.000
_cell.length_b   1.000
_cell.length_c   1.000
_cell.angle_alpha   90.00
_cell.angle_beta   90.00
_cell.angle_gamma   90.00
#
_symmetry.space_group_name_H-M   'P 1'
#
loop_
_entity.id
_entity.type
_entity.pdbx_description
1 polymer ?
#
loop_
_entity_poly.entity_id
_entity_poly.type
_entity_poly.pdbx_seq_one_letter_code
_entity_poly.pdbx_strand_id
1 'polypeptide(L)'
;MPATLKFEDISFIQEGDSVRGYFLKNYFFELSEEDLEKLGKWKVRDRALIIEGSEELVKKKFNTILDRKLHELKSLQGKEAIYIYEGFLPLIGGLYFGIVDRNTNVVEIRPLTGCNLNCIFCSVDLESREKDFVVNSDYLADEAIKLAEQKFMAGVEVEGHINAQGEPTLYSKLPDLIKSIKDSGYFTTISIDTNGTLLTEKLVDDLVKAGLTRFNISLNSLCTEMGTKIAGKPYPSENVKKMCKYIAKKADVLIAPVWMQGVNDNEIEDMIKFSLELKKLRPSQTVPFVGIQNFLEYEFGKKPAKQISFQEFYDKLRPLEKKYKLKLVFDKDDFNIKKCIVLKKPFRKNAIVECEIVCDGKFKGEKLAKADDRIISIPNCQEKIGKKVRVKLTREKYNVFYGVIK
;
A
#
# COMPACT_ATOMS: atom_id res chain seq x y z
N MET A 1 24.02 24.42 -25.93
CA MET A 1 22.84 24.94 -25.18
C MET A 1 22.79 24.22 -23.84
N PRO A 2 22.36 24.84 -22.76
CA PRO A 2 22.24 24.14 -21.48
C PRO A 2 21.22 23.00 -21.56
N ALA A 3 21.50 21.88 -20.91
CA ALA A 3 20.57 20.75 -20.76
C ALA A 3 19.48 21.10 -19.77
N THR A 4 18.24 20.72 -20.05
CA THR A 4 17.10 20.90 -19.15
C THR A 4 16.60 19.54 -18.68
N LEU A 5 16.78 19.25 -17.39
CA LEU A 5 16.27 18.04 -16.75
C LEU A 5 14.86 18.33 -16.21
N LYS A 6 13.87 17.86 -16.95
CA LYS A 6 12.44 17.95 -16.61
C LYS A 6 11.83 16.57 -16.70
N PHE A 7 11.17 16.14 -15.61
CA PHE A 7 10.55 14.84 -15.48
C PHE A 7 9.08 15.01 -15.06
N GLU A 8 8.26 14.03 -15.34
CA GLU A 8 6.87 14.00 -14.89
C GLU A 8 6.78 13.81 -13.38
N ASP A 9 7.62 12.93 -12.85
CA ASP A 9 7.58 12.47 -11.45
C ASP A 9 8.59 13.15 -10.54
N ILE A 10 9.47 14.01 -11.08
CA ILE A 10 10.47 14.74 -10.30
C ILE A 10 10.32 16.24 -10.54
N SER A 11 10.27 16.99 -9.45
CA SER A 11 10.35 18.46 -9.49
C SER A 11 11.50 18.94 -8.59
N PHE A 12 12.23 19.94 -9.05
CA PHE A 12 13.39 20.47 -8.33
C PHE A 12 13.07 21.81 -7.67
N ILE A 13 13.57 21.99 -6.44
CA ILE A 13 13.51 23.25 -5.70
C ILE A 13 14.93 23.54 -5.20
N GLN A 14 15.37 24.77 -5.39
CA GLN A 14 16.63 25.26 -4.81
C GLN A 14 16.39 25.69 -3.37
N GLU A 15 17.23 25.22 -2.46
CA GLU A 15 17.24 25.57 -1.04
C GLU A 15 18.64 26.05 -0.66
N GLY A 16 18.89 27.36 -0.77
CA GLY A 16 20.24 27.94 -0.64
C GLY A 16 21.18 27.43 -1.72
N ASP A 17 22.28 26.79 -1.32
CA ASP A 17 23.29 26.21 -2.23
C ASP A 17 23.02 24.74 -2.56
N SER A 18 21.90 24.17 -2.07
CA SER A 18 21.49 22.79 -2.34
C SER A 18 20.27 22.74 -3.25
N VAL A 19 20.05 21.56 -3.85
CA VAL A 19 18.87 21.26 -4.66
C VAL A 19 18.17 20.06 -4.09
N ARG A 20 16.87 20.26 -3.78
CA ARG A 20 16.00 19.15 -3.41
C ARG A 20 15.16 18.70 -4.61
N GLY A 21 15.23 17.40 -4.92
CA GLY A 21 14.36 16.75 -5.90
C GLY A 21 13.17 16.11 -5.19
N TYR A 22 11.95 16.59 -5.47
CA TYR A 22 10.71 15.96 -4.99
C TYR A 22 10.30 14.88 -5.97
N PHE A 23 10.14 13.66 -5.47
CA PHE A 23 9.79 12.48 -6.24
C PHE A 23 8.41 11.98 -5.84
N LEU A 24 7.55 11.69 -6.83
CA LEU A 24 6.18 11.21 -6.61
C LEU A 24 5.39 12.04 -5.58
N LYS A 25 5.67 13.34 -5.50
CA LYS A 25 5.06 14.34 -4.59
C LYS A 25 5.31 14.13 -3.10
N ASN A 26 5.39 12.89 -2.62
CA ASN A 26 5.45 12.53 -1.20
C ASN A 26 6.84 12.10 -0.71
N TYR A 27 7.81 12.07 -1.61
CA TYR A 27 9.20 11.71 -1.32
C TYR A 27 10.14 12.80 -1.82
N PHE A 28 11.33 12.84 -1.28
CA PHE A 28 12.38 13.74 -1.76
C PHE A 28 13.76 13.12 -1.59
N PHE A 29 14.70 13.64 -2.36
CA PHE A 29 16.12 13.42 -2.21
C PHE A 29 16.86 14.76 -2.30
N GLU A 30 18.04 14.80 -1.74
CA GLU A 30 18.90 16.00 -1.79
C GLU A 30 20.09 15.70 -2.70
N LEU A 31 20.34 16.58 -3.66
CA LEU A 31 21.60 16.57 -4.41
C LEU A 31 22.66 17.24 -3.53
N SER A 32 23.69 16.47 -3.16
CA SER A 32 24.81 16.99 -2.40
C SER A 32 25.65 17.96 -3.25
N GLU A 33 26.48 18.75 -2.59
CA GLU A 33 27.45 19.62 -3.28
C GLU A 33 28.31 18.81 -4.28
N GLU A 34 28.78 17.63 -3.87
CA GLU A 34 29.52 16.70 -4.74
C GLU A 34 28.71 16.24 -5.97
N ASP A 35 27.39 15.99 -5.79
CA ASP A 35 26.50 15.63 -6.90
C ASP A 35 26.36 16.78 -7.89
N LEU A 36 26.19 17.99 -7.38
CA LEU A 36 26.05 19.21 -8.19
C LEU A 36 27.36 19.58 -8.90
N GLU A 37 28.51 19.44 -8.25
CA GLU A 37 29.82 19.62 -8.88
C GLU A 37 30.03 18.66 -10.05
N LYS A 38 29.67 17.38 -9.91
CA LYS A 38 29.74 16.39 -10.99
C LYS A 38 28.86 16.74 -12.19
N LEU A 39 27.74 17.41 -11.93
CA LEU A 39 26.83 17.86 -12.99
C LEU A 39 27.34 19.13 -13.69
N GLY A 40 28.06 20.00 -12.99
CA GLY A 40 28.59 21.25 -13.49
C GLY A 40 27.75 22.46 -13.05
N LYS A 41 27.87 23.60 -13.74
CA LYS A 41 27.09 24.81 -13.41
C LYS A 41 25.60 24.57 -13.62
N TRP A 42 24.82 24.86 -12.60
CA TRP A 42 23.40 24.56 -12.55
C TRP A 42 22.56 25.76 -12.09
N LYS A 43 21.28 25.68 -12.38
CA LYS A 43 20.22 26.54 -11.79
C LYS A 43 18.89 25.82 -11.83
N VAL A 44 17.99 26.15 -10.91
CA VAL A 44 16.60 25.67 -10.91
C VAL A 44 15.69 26.74 -11.48
N ARG A 45 14.85 26.39 -12.44
CA ARG A 45 13.83 27.25 -12.99
C ARG A 45 12.60 26.41 -13.40
N ASP A 46 11.40 26.91 -13.07
CA ASP A 46 10.12 26.25 -13.41
C ASP A 46 10.07 24.77 -12.97
N ARG A 47 10.64 24.49 -11.76
CA ARG A 47 10.79 23.14 -11.19
C ARG A 47 11.67 22.17 -12.02
N ALA A 48 12.39 22.66 -12.98
CA ALA A 48 13.37 21.90 -13.76
C ALA A 48 14.79 22.25 -13.32
N LEU A 49 15.72 21.30 -13.40
CA LEU A 49 17.14 21.51 -13.17
C LEU A 49 17.83 21.78 -14.52
N ILE A 50 18.41 22.95 -14.68
CA ILE A 50 19.11 23.39 -15.90
C ILE A 50 20.59 23.30 -15.62
N ILE A 51 21.34 22.64 -16.50
CA ILE A 51 22.79 22.36 -16.34
C ILE A 51 23.52 22.77 -17.61
N GLU A 52 24.64 23.46 -17.49
CA GLU A 52 25.51 23.78 -18.61
C GLU A 52 26.19 22.52 -19.12
N GLY A 53 26.06 22.21 -20.42
CA GLY A 53 26.70 21.08 -21.05
C GLY A 53 25.86 20.36 -22.12
N SER A 54 26.40 19.32 -22.68
CA SER A 54 25.69 18.45 -23.63
C SER A 54 24.57 17.69 -22.94
N GLU A 55 23.38 17.71 -23.54
CA GLU A 55 22.18 17.07 -22.97
C GLU A 55 22.40 15.57 -22.69
N GLU A 56 23.03 14.87 -23.63
CA GLU A 56 23.30 13.43 -23.50
C GLU A 56 24.23 13.14 -22.30
N LEU A 57 25.33 13.90 -22.19
CA LEU A 57 26.28 13.72 -21.08
C LEU A 57 25.70 14.08 -19.74
N VAL A 58 24.92 15.17 -19.66
CA VAL A 58 24.23 15.60 -18.44
C VAL A 58 23.19 14.57 -18.01
N LYS A 59 22.36 14.09 -18.94
CA LYS A 59 21.38 13.03 -18.65
C LYS A 59 22.06 11.75 -18.14
N LYS A 60 23.15 11.32 -18.76
CA LYS A 60 23.89 10.13 -18.33
C LYS A 60 24.43 10.29 -16.90
N LYS A 61 25.05 11.41 -16.59
CA LYS A 61 25.56 11.71 -15.23
C LYS A 61 24.42 11.76 -14.22
N PHE A 62 23.35 12.48 -14.56
CA PHE A 62 22.20 12.63 -13.68
C PHE A 62 21.51 11.28 -13.41
N ASN A 63 21.33 10.43 -14.41
CA ASN A 63 20.73 9.11 -14.23
C ASN A 63 21.54 8.25 -13.25
N THR A 64 22.87 8.31 -13.30
CA THR A 64 23.74 7.60 -12.34
C THR A 64 23.55 8.13 -10.91
N ILE A 65 23.40 9.44 -10.74
CA ILE A 65 23.11 10.05 -9.44
C ILE A 65 21.72 9.69 -8.99
N LEU A 66 20.73 9.80 -9.86
CA LEU A 66 19.33 9.50 -9.58
C LEU A 66 19.12 8.06 -9.13
N ASP A 67 19.74 7.09 -9.80
CA ASP A 67 19.65 5.67 -9.43
C ASP A 67 20.03 5.45 -7.96
N ARG A 68 21.14 6.02 -7.50
CA ARG A 68 21.52 6.00 -6.10
C ARG A 68 20.51 6.72 -5.20
N LYS A 69 20.04 7.92 -5.60
CA LYS A 69 19.11 8.73 -4.81
C LYS A 69 17.72 8.10 -4.66
N LEU A 70 17.30 7.28 -5.61
CA LEU A 70 16.04 6.52 -5.51
C LEU A 70 16.08 5.42 -4.44
N HIS A 71 17.26 5.03 -3.97
CA HIS A 71 17.42 4.12 -2.83
C HIS A 71 17.64 4.84 -1.49
N GLU A 72 17.81 6.16 -1.53
CA GLU A 72 18.06 7.04 -0.38
C GLU A 72 16.95 8.10 -0.21
N LEU A 73 15.76 7.82 -0.71
CA LEU A 73 14.62 8.74 -0.59
C LEU A 73 14.24 8.97 0.87
N LYS A 74 13.66 10.15 1.14
CA LYS A 74 12.97 10.43 2.39
C LYS A 74 11.51 10.76 2.10
N SER A 75 10.61 10.24 2.90
CA SER A 75 9.21 10.67 2.88
C SER A 75 9.08 12.08 3.49
N LEU A 76 8.00 12.80 3.18
CA LEU A 76 7.71 14.10 3.82
C LEU A 76 7.54 14.01 5.35
N GLN A 77 7.38 12.80 5.90
CA GLN A 77 7.37 12.53 7.34
C GLN A 77 8.76 12.20 7.91
N GLY A 78 9.82 12.30 7.10
CA GLY A 78 11.21 12.08 7.50
C GLY A 78 11.68 10.63 7.55
N LYS A 79 10.85 9.66 7.13
CA LYS A 79 11.25 8.25 7.02
C LYS A 79 12.07 8.02 5.76
N GLU A 80 13.13 7.23 5.86
CA GLU A 80 13.84 6.73 4.68
C GLU A 80 12.93 5.86 3.83
N ALA A 81 13.07 5.94 2.51
CA ALA A 81 12.27 5.18 1.57
C ALA A 81 13.10 4.66 0.40
N ILE A 82 12.73 3.50 -0.11
CA ILE A 82 13.37 2.83 -1.25
C ILE A 82 12.35 2.75 -2.38
N TYR A 83 12.76 3.20 -3.57
CA TYR A 83 11.97 3.04 -4.79
C TYR A 83 12.22 1.67 -5.42
N ILE A 84 11.14 0.92 -5.66
CA ILE A 84 11.17 -0.42 -6.25
C ILE A 84 10.75 -0.32 -7.71
N TYR A 85 11.58 -0.83 -8.60
CA TYR A 85 11.35 -0.82 -10.04
C TYR A 85 11.83 -2.13 -10.69
N GLU A 86 11.48 -2.33 -11.95
CA GLU A 86 11.86 -3.52 -12.70
C GLU A 86 13.40 -3.68 -12.77
N GLY A 87 13.87 -4.90 -12.53
CA GLY A 87 15.31 -5.21 -12.46
C GLY A 87 15.93 -5.00 -11.07
N PHE A 88 15.35 -4.19 -10.18
CA PHE A 88 15.87 -4.00 -8.84
C PHE A 88 15.41 -5.12 -7.89
N LEU A 89 14.11 -5.23 -7.63
CA LEU A 89 13.52 -6.30 -6.82
C LEU A 89 12.26 -6.86 -7.49
N PRO A 90 12.02 -8.19 -7.40
CA PRO A 90 10.74 -8.78 -7.77
C PRO A 90 9.59 -8.22 -6.93
N LEU A 91 8.35 -8.35 -7.41
CA LEU A 91 7.17 -7.88 -6.69
C LEU A 91 6.42 -8.98 -5.95
N ILE A 92 6.83 -10.24 -6.10
CA ILE A 92 6.23 -11.39 -5.42
C ILE A 92 7.26 -11.96 -4.44
N GLY A 93 6.82 -12.36 -3.27
CA GLY A 93 7.69 -12.97 -2.24
C GLY A 93 7.64 -12.26 -0.89
N GLY A 94 7.38 -10.95 -0.90
CA GLY A 94 7.23 -10.13 0.30
C GLY A 94 5.79 -9.90 0.73
N LEU A 95 5.60 -9.30 1.92
CA LEU A 95 4.30 -8.85 2.42
C LEU A 95 4.14 -7.32 2.42
N TYR A 96 5.21 -6.57 2.23
CA TYR A 96 5.21 -5.14 2.51
C TYR A 96 4.71 -4.34 1.31
N PHE A 97 5.17 -4.69 0.12
CA PHE A 97 4.83 -4.06 -1.15
C PHE A 97 4.73 -5.13 -2.26
N GLY A 98 4.30 -4.73 -3.45
CA GLY A 98 4.19 -5.60 -4.62
C GLY A 98 2.87 -6.36 -4.65
N ILE A 99 2.92 -7.63 -5.04
CA ILE A 99 1.75 -8.48 -5.27
C ILE A 99 1.68 -9.59 -4.22
N VAL A 100 0.53 -9.74 -3.58
CA VAL A 100 0.26 -10.87 -2.66
C VAL A 100 -0.92 -11.68 -3.18
N ASP A 101 -0.67 -12.94 -3.48
CA ASP A 101 -1.69 -13.92 -3.90
C ASP A 101 -2.00 -14.90 -2.76
N ARG A 102 -3.24 -14.89 -2.28
CA ARG A 102 -3.72 -15.82 -1.25
C ARG A 102 -4.44 -17.04 -1.80
N ASN A 103 -4.22 -17.38 -3.07
CA ASN A 103 -4.85 -18.47 -3.79
C ASN A 103 -6.37 -18.30 -3.92
N THR A 104 -6.81 -17.06 -4.04
CA THR A 104 -8.20 -16.68 -4.31
C THR A 104 -8.27 -15.88 -5.61
N ASN A 105 -9.45 -15.52 -6.04
CA ASN A 105 -9.65 -14.60 -7.17
C ASN A 105 -9.27 -13.14 -6.86
N VAL A 106 -8.83 -12.84 -5.64
CA VAL A 106 -8.34 -11.51 -5.25
C VAL A 106 -6.84 -11.42 -5.47
N VAL A 107 -6.39 -10.39 -6.18
CA VAL A 107 -4.99 -10.00 -6.35
C VAL A 107 -4.75 -8.77 -5.46
N GLU A 108 -4.00 -8.95 -4.36
CA GLU A 108 -3.64 -7.81 -3.50
C GLU A 108 -2.49 -7.03 -4.15
N ILE A 109 -2.69 -5.74 -4.37
CA ILE A 109 -1.76 -4.82 -5.03
C ILE A 109 -1.31 -3.76 -4.02
N ARG A 110 -0.01 -3.73 -3.70
CA ARG A 110 0.56 -2.93 -2.61
C ARG A 110 1.57 -1.92 -3.14
N PRO A 111 1.15 -0.69 -3.47
CA PRO A 111 2.01 0.29 -4.12
C PRO A 111 3.04 0.94 -3.20
N LEU A 112 2.79 0.97 -1.88
CA LEU A 112 3.67 1.63 -0.92
C LEU A 112 3.47 1.11 0.51
N THR A 113 4.35 1.55 1.43
CA THR A 113 4.23 1.26 2.88
C THR A 113 4.04 2.51 3.73
N GLY A 114 4.16 3.72 3.17
CA GLY A 114 3.95 4.99 3.87
C GLY A 114 2.53 5.18 4.38
N CYS A 115 2.35 5.79 5.55
CA CYS A 115 1.03 6.14 6.10
C CYS A 115 1.08 7.50 6.79
N ASN A 116 0.00 8.26 6.67
CA ASN A 116 -0.15 9.55 7.34
C ASN A 116 -0.77 9.46 8.74
N LEU A 117 -1.21 8.27 9.18
CA LEU A 117 -1.75 8.01 10.51
C LEU A 117 -0.82 7.11 11.35
N ASN A 118 -1.15 6.91 12.63
CA ASN A 118 -0.44 6.03 13.55
C ASN A 118 -1.44 5.26 14.45
N CYS A 119 -2.38 4.57 13.80
CA CYS A 119 -3.52 3.92 14.44
C CYS A 119 -3.10 2.95 15.54
N ILE A 120 -3.83 2.97 16.66
CA ILE A 120 -3.55 2.13 17.83
C ILE A 120 -3.80 0.64 17.57
N PHE A 121 -4.60 0.29 16.57
CA PHE A 121 -4.94 -1.08 16.18
C PHE A 121 -4.12 -1.60 15.00
N CYS A 122 -3.19 -0.80 14.47
CA CYS A 122 -2.44 -1.15 13.25
C CYS A 122 -1.67 -2.46 13.45
N SER A 123 -1.78 -3.37 12.48
CA SER A 123 -1.06 -4.66 12.47
C SER A 123 0.47 -4.50 12.32
N VAL A 124 0.91 -3.32 11.90
CA VAL A 124 2.32 -2.94 11.78
C VAL A 124 2.53 -1.65 12.56
N ASP A 125 3.46 -1.67 13.50
CA ASP A 125 3.83 -0.44 14.19
C ASP A 125 4.66 0.43 13.24
N LEU A 126 4.11 1.60 12.90
CA LEU A 126 4.76 2.54 12.00
C LEU A 126 6.01 3.19 12.61
N GLU A 127 6.10 3.20 13.93
CA GLU A 127 7.26 3.77 14.64
C GLU A 127 8.44 2.81 14.65
N SER A 128 8.18 1.50 14.71
CA SER A 128 9.22 0.46 14.75
C SER A 128 9.87 0.17 13.39
N ARG A 129 9.27 0.61 12.29
CA ARG A 129 9.86 0.43 10.96
C ARG A 129 10.92 1.49 10.67
N GLU A 130 12.03 1.07 10.06
CA GLU A 130 13.11 1.98 9.68
C GLU A 130 12.90 2.56 8.29
N LYS A 131 12.40 1.75 7.35
CA LYS A 131 12.29 2.13 5.94
C LYS A 131 10.88 1.95 5.39
N ASP A 132 10.53 2.83 4.48
CA ASP A 132 9.37 2.73 3.62
C ASP A 132 9.77 2.26 2.23
N PHE A 133 8.78 1.72 1.50
CA PHE A 133 8.92 1.32 0.12
C PHE A 133 7.87 1.99 -0.74
N VAL A 134 8.23 2.34 -1.96
CA VAL A 134 7.30 2.83 -2.98
C VAL A 134 7.63 2.15 -4.30
N VAL A 135 6.62 1.63 -4.98
CA VAL A 135 6.78 0.79 -6.17
C VAL A 135 6.50 1.61 -7.44
N ASN A 136 7.23 1.35 -8.50
CA ASN A 136 6.94 1.88 -9.83
C ASN A 136 5.54 1.43 -10.30
N SER A 137 4.75 2.36 -10.82
CA SER A 137 3.35 2.13 -11.21
C SER A 137 3.20 1.13 -12.33
N ASP A 138 4.00 1.29 -13.39
CA ASP A 138 3.88 0.45 -14.58
C ASP A 138 4.34 -0.97 -14.26
N TYR A 139 5.47 -1.12 -13.57
CA TYR A 139 5.96 -2.42 -13.12
C TYR A 139 4.94 -3.14 -12.21
N LEU A 140 4.30 -2.39 -11.29
CA LEU A 140 3.27 -2.96 -10.41
C LEU A 140 2.03 -3.38 -11.18
N ALA A 141 1.60 -2.55 -12.14
CA ALA A 141 0.47 -2.87 -13.00
C ALA A 141 0.74 -4.11 -13.84
N ASP A 142 1.91 -4.19 -14.50
CA ASP A 142 2.28 -5.32 -15.36
C ASP A 142 2.30 -6.65 -14.61
N GLU A 143 2.89 -6.69 -13.41
CA GLU A 143 2.91 -7.90 -12.59
C GLU A 143 1.52 -8.28 -12.06
N ALA A 144 0.69 -7.30 -11.71
CA ALA A 144 -0.69 -7.56 -11.32
C ALA A 144 -1.53 -8.11 -12.47
N ILE A 145 -1.37 -7.55 -13.67
CA ILE A 145 -2.05 -7.97 -14.90
C ILE A 145 -1.64 -9.39 -15.29
N LYS A 146 -0.35 -9.73 -15.27
CA LYS A 146 0.14 -11.10 -15.54
C LYS A 146 -0.51 -12.15 -14.64
N LEU A 147 -0.68 -11.82 -13.35
CA LEU A 147 -1.35 -12.74 -12.42
C LEU A 147 -2.87 -12.78 -12.65
N ALA A 148 -3.49 -11.64 -12.91
CA ALA A 148 -4.92 -11.55 -13.16
C ALA A 148 -5.34 -12.31 -14.43
N GLU A 149 -4.55 -12.21 -15.50
CA GLU A 149 -4.75 -12.95 -16.74
C GLU A 149 -4.83 -14.46 -16.49
N GLN A 150 -3.88 -15.02 -15.72
CA GLN A 150 -3.88 -16.45 -15.38
C GLN A 150 -5.16 -16.88 -14.64
N LYS A 151 -5.64 -16.03 -13.71
CA LYS A 151 -6.88 -16.28 -12.96
C LYS A 151 -8.11 -16.15 -13.85
N PHE A 152 -8.16 -15.11 -14.68
CA PHE A 152 -9.25 -14.87 -15.63
C PHE A 152 -9.38 -16.01 -16.63
N MET A 153 -8.27 -16.50 -17.19
CA MET A 153 -8.24 -17.67 -18.07
C MET A 153 -8.66 -18.97 -17.38
N ALA A 154 -8.56 -19.05 -16.06
CA ALA A 154 -9.13 -20.14 -15.26
C ALA A 154 -10.65 -20.00 -15.02
N GLY A 155 -11.32 -18.99 -15.62
CA GLY A 155 -12.76 -18.81 -15.59
C GLY A 155 -13.31 -18.15 -14.33
N VAL A 156 -12.51 -17.37 -13.62
CA VAL A 156 -12.97 -16.65 -12.41
C VAL A 156 -12.97 -15.14 -12.64
N GLU A 157 -13.93 -14.46 -12.02
CA GLU A 157 -13.94 -13.00 -11.91
C GLU A 157 -12.82 -12.56 -10.98
N VAL A 158 -11.97 -11.65 -11.43
CA VAL A 158 -10.80 -11.22 -10.67
C VAL A 158 -11.05 -9.87 -10.02
N GLU A 159 -10.75 -9.76 -8.73
CA GLU A 159 -10.70 -8.50 -8.01
C GLU A 159 -9.25 -8.02 -7.87
N GLY A 160 -8.95 -6.80 -8.33
CA GLY A 160 -7.73 -6.05 -7.99
C GLY A 160 -7.95 -5.28 -6.69
N HIS A 161 -7.34 -5.74 -5.60
CA HIS A 161 -7.51 -5.13 -4.29
C HIS A 161 -6.30 -4.29 -3.93
N ILE A 162 -6.43 -2.97 -4.06
CA ILE A 162 -5.36 -2.03 -3.74
C ILE A 162 -5.37 -1.78 -2.24
N ASN A 163 -4.38 -2.31 -1.55
CA ASN A 163 -4.17 -2.06 -0.13
C ASN A 163 -2.71 -1.69 0.13
N ALA A 164 -2.38 -1.36 1.36
CA ALA A 164 -1.01 -1.05 1.74
C ALA A 164 -0.77 -1.46 3.19
N GLN A 165 0.48 -1.69 3.51
CA GLN A 165 0.91 -1.60 4.91
C GLN A 165 1.15 -0.12 5.28
N GLY A 166 0.28 0.76 4.80
CA GLY A 166 0.29 2.20 4.85
C GLY A 166 -1.04 2.78 4.37
N GLU A 167 -1.02 3.93 3.68
CA GLU A 167 -2.21 4.58 3.12
C GLU A 167 -2.08 4.71 1.58
N PRO A 168 -2.86 3.95 0.80
CA PRO A 168 -2.75 3.96 -0.66
C PRO A 168 -2.99 5.32 -1.31
N THR A 169 -3.81 6.20 -0.72
CA THR A 169 -4.07 7.54 -1.27
C THR A 169 -2.87 8.50 -1.18
N LEU A 170 -1.80 8.11 -0.49
CA LEU A 170 -0.50 8.78 -0.57
C LEU A 170 0.25 8.45 -1.88
N TYR A 171 -0.17 7.43 -2.62
CA TYR A 171 0.49 7.05 -3.85
C TYR A 171 0.04 7.96 -5.00
N SER A 172 0.92 8.87 -5.44
CA SER A 172 0.56 9.91 -6.42
C SER A 172 0.18 9.35 -7.80
N LYS A 173 0.65 8.14 -8.14
CA LYS A 173 0.30 7.40 -9.36
C LYS A 173 -0.90 6.46 -9.19
N LEU A 174 -1.69 6.64 -8.14
CA LEU A 174 -2.83 5.78 -7.87
C LEU A 174 -3.87 5.77 -9.01
N PRO A 175 -4.27 6.92 -9.61
CA PRO A 175 -5.16 6.92 -10.76
C PRO A 175 -4.57 6.20 -11.98
N ASP A 176 -3.27 6.40 -12.25
CA ASP A 176 -2.58 5.77 -13.38
C ASP A 176 -2.54 4.24 -13.20
N LEU A 177 -2.18 3.76 -12.00
CA LEU A 177 -2.20 2.33 -11.64
C LEU A 177 -3.59 1.73 -11.85
N ILE A 178 -4.64 2.36 -11.31
CA ILE A 178 -6.02 1.89 -11.46
C ILE A 178 -6.42 1.84 -12.93
N LYS A 179 -6.08 2.87 -13.70
CA LYS A 179 -6.38 2.91 -15.13
C LYS A 179 -5.69 1.78 -15.88
N SER A 180 -4.39 1.55 -15.64
CA SER A 180 -3.64 0.48 -16.32
C SER A 180 -4.23 -0.90 -16.05
N ILE A 181 -4.54 -1.23 -14.78
CA ILE A 181 -5.16 -2.53 -14.46
C ILE A 181 -6.58 -2.64 -15.00
N LYS A 182 -7.36 -1.54 -15.04
CA LYS A 182 -8.71 -1.52 -15.62
C LYS A 182 -8.67 -1.75 -17.13
N ASP A 183 -7.78 -1.08 -17.83
CA ASP A 183 -7.67 -1.14 -19.28
C ASP A 183 -7.20 -2.53 -19.77
N SER A 184 -6.57 -3.34 -18.92
CA SER A 184 -6.20 -4.72 -19.22
C SER A 184 -7.40 -5.64 -19.50
N GLY A 185 -8.58 -5.29 -18.98
CA GLY A 185 -9.82 -6.06 -19.13
C GLY A 185 -9.93 -7.32 -18.27
N TYR A 186 -8.90 -7.68 -17.50
CA TYR A 186 -8.91 -8.89 -16.66
C TYR A 186 -9.55 -8.71 -15.29
N PHE A 187 -9.70 -7.47 -14.82
CA PHE A 187 -10.28 -7.18 -13.51
C PHE A 187 -11.74 -6.76 -13.62
N THR A 188 -12.65 -7.52 -13.01
CA THR A 188 -14.08 -7.19 -12.94
C THR A 188 -14.37 -6.19 -11.81
N THR A 189 -13.62 -6.27 -10.73
CA THR A 189 -13.70 -5.37 -9.58
C THR A 189 -12.33 -4.79 -9.27
N ILE A 190 -12.26 -3.48 -9.01
CA ILE A 190 -11.06 -2.83 -8.48
C ILE A 190 -11.48 -2.13 -7.19
N SER A 191 -10.89 -2.53 -6.08
CA SER A 191 -11.20 -2.01 -4.75
C SER A 191 -9.97 -1.38 -4.08
N ILE A 192 -10.20 -0.47 -3.14
CA ILE A 192 -9.14 0.18 -2.36
C ILE A 192 -9.47 0.16 -0.88
N ASP A 193 -8.47 -0.15 -0.03
CA ASP A 193 -8.53 0.11 1.40
C ASP A 193 -7.91 1.48 1.68
N THR A 194 -8.64 2.38 2.35
CA THR A 194 -8.12 3.71 2.72
C THR A 194 -8.64 4.15 4.08
N ASN A 195 -7.85 4.96 4.78
CA ASN A 195 -8.30 5.63 5.99
C ASN A 195 -9.23 6.83 5.70
N GLY A 196 -9.37 7.21 4.45
CA GLY A 196 -10.27 8.25 3.98
C GLY A 196 -9.84 9.70 4.24
N THR A 197 -8.78 9.94 5.00
CA THR A 197 -8.40 11.30 5.44
C THR A 197 -7.95 12.22 4.32
N LEU A 198 -7.42 11.66 3.24
CA LEU A 198 -6.92 12.41 2.08
C LEU A 198 -7.94 12.48 0.93
N LEU A 199 -9.11 11.87 1.11
CA LEU A 199 -10.16 11.91 0.09
C LEU A 199 -10.73 13.32 -0.05
N THR A 200 -10.85 13.73 -1.31
CA THR A 200 -11.56 14.92 -1.75
C THR A 200 -12.53 14.51 -2.87
N GLU A 201 -13.56 15.31 -3.13
CA GLU A 201 -14.48 15.04 -4.22
C GLU A 201 -13.73 14.84 -5.55
N LYS A 202 -12.73 15.69 -5.82
CA LYS A 202 -11.89 15.57 -7.02
C LYS A 202 -11.13 14.22 -7.06
N LEU A 203 -10.49 13.82 -5.95
CA LEU A 203 -9.76 12.55 -5.94
C LEU A 203 -10.69 11.35 -6.13
N VAL A 204 -11.87 11.37 -5.49
CA VAL A 204 -12.89 10.33 -5.70
C VAL A 204 -13.30 10.26 -7.17
N ASP A 205 -13.55 11.40 -7.82
CA ASP A 205 -13.91 11.46 -9.23
C ASP A 205 -12.80 10.93 -10.14
N ASP A 206 -11.56 11.33 -9.88
CA ASP A 206 -10.39 10.87 -10.63
C ASP A 206 -10.22 9.34 -10.51
N LEU A 207 -10.39 8.76 -9.29
CA LEU A 207 -10.27 7.33 -9.05
C LEU A 207 -11.42 6.54 -9.70
N VAL A 208 -12.65 7.01 -9.59
CA VAL A 208 -13.82 6.38 -10.24
C VAL A 208 -13.68 6.42 -11.76
N LYS A 209 -13.27 7.56 -12.31
CA LYS A 209 -12.99 7.72 -13.75
C LYS A 209 -11.88 6.78 -14.22
N ALA A 210 -10.85 6.55 -13.39
CA ALA A 210 -9.79 5.59 -13.69
C ALA A 210 -10.27 4.14 -13.67
N GLY A 211 -11.41 3.83 -13.04
CA GLY A 211 -11.99 2.49 -13.00
C GLY A 211 -12.15 1.88 -11.62
N LEU A 212 -11.92 2.63 -10.55
CA LEU A 212 -12.17 2.15 -9.19
C LEU A 212 -13.67 1.88 -8.97
N THR A 213 -14.01 0.69 -8.51
CA THR A 213 -15.40 0.27 -8.35
C THR A 213 -15.87 0.25 -6.89
N ARG A 214 -14.93 0.07 -5.93
CA ARG A 214 -15.28 -0.01 -4.50
C ARG A 214 -14.24 0.66 -3.61
N PHE A 215 -14.72 1.43 -2.64
CA PHE A 215 -13.93 2.03 -1.56
C PHE A 215 -14.23 1.31 -0.25
N ASN A 216 -13.23 0.73 0.38
CA ASN A 216 -13.29 0.22 1.74
C ASN A 216 -12.67 1.29 2.67
N ILE A 217 -13.50 1.91 3.49
CA ILE A 217 -13.10 3.04 4.33
C ILE A 217 -12.86 2.57 5.76
N SER A 218 -11.65 2.68 6.26
CA SER A 218 -11.26 2.34 7.64
C SER A 218 -11.76 3.41 8.62
N LEU A 219 -13.07 3.59 8.71
CA LEU A 219 -13.73 4.53 9.62
C LEU A 219 -14.06 3.82 10.93
N ASN A 220 -13.40 4.20 12.03
CA ASN A 220 -13.49 3.51 13.32
C ASN A 220 -14.30 4.27 14.39
N SER A 221 -14.65 5.52 14.09
CA SER A 221 -15.52 6.38 14.91
C SER A 221 -16.11 7.50 14.06
N LEU A 222 -17.37 7.86 14.33
CA LEU A 222 -18.00 9.05 13.75
C LEU A 222 -17.67 10.32 14.54
N CYS A 223 -17.22 10.17 15.79
CA CYS A 223 -16.77 11.27 16.65
C CYS A 223 -15.31 11.62 16.33
N THR A 224 -15.02 12.90 16.07
CA THR A 224 -13.67 13.37 15.73
C THR A 224 -12.66 13.14 16.86
N GLU A 225 -13.07 13.31 18.11
CA GLU A 225 -12.20 13.09 19.26
C GLU A 225 -11.80 11.61 19.40
N MET A 226 -12.76 10.70 19.35
CA MET A 226 -12.50 9.27 19.40
C MET A 226 -11.75 8.81 18.14
N GLY A 227 -12.13 9.31 16.96
CA GLY A 227 -11.41 9.05 15.71
C GLY A 227 -9.93 9.43 15.79
N THR A 228 -9.63 10.61 16.34
CA THR A 228 -8.26 11.09 16.57
C THR A 228 -7.50 10.20 17.55
N LYS A 229 -8.14 9.80 18.67
CA LYS A 229 -7.55 8.87 19.64
C LYS A 229 -7.21 7.52 19.00
N ILE A 230 -8.11 6.97 18.20
CA ILE A 230 -7.92 5.68 17.50
C ILE A 230 -6.86 5.81 16.40
N ALA A 231 -6.89 6.89 15.62
CA ALA A 231 -5.95 7.12 14.51
C ALA A 231 -4.54 7.50 14.99
N GLY A 232 -4.36 7.88 16.27
CA GLY A 232 -3.08 8.34 16.84
C GLY A 232 -2.55 9.65 16.23
N LYS A 233 -3.35 10.32 15.41
CA LYS A 233 -3.12 11.63 14.77
C LYS A 233 -4.48 12.28 14.49
N PRO A 234 -4.53 13.62 14.24
CA PRO A 234 -5.78 14.30 13.91
C PRO A 234 -6.55 13.57 12.81
N TYR A 235 -7.81 13.24 13.07
CA TYR A 235 -8.67 12.49 12.14
C TYR A 235 -9.93 13.29 11.81
N PRO A 236 -10.14 13.67 10.53
CA PRO A 236 -11.25 14.54 10.13
C PRO A 236 -12.54 13.73 9.90
N SER A 237 -13.14 13.15 10.95
CA SER A 237 -14.30 12.25 10.88
C SER A 237 -15.44 12.84 10.05
N GLU A 238 -15.73 14.14 10.18
CA GLU A 238 -16.81 14.79 9.43
C GLU A 238 -16.53 14.80 7.91
N ASN A 239 -15.27 15.09 7.51
CA ASN A 239 -14.91 15.02 6.10
C ASN A 239 -14.98 13.59 5.57
N VAL A 240 -14.51 12.61 6.35
CA VAL A 240 -14.57 11.19 5.93
C VAL A 240 -16.03 10.74 5.77
N LYS A 241 -16.94 11.11 6.68
CA LYS A 241 -18.39 10.87 6.55
C LYS A 241 -18.96 11.52 5.27
N LYS A 242 -18.58 12.80 5.02
CA LYS A 242 -18.99 13.50 3.79
C LYS A 242 -18.51 12.73 2.56
N MET A 243 -17.26 12.27 2.54
CA MET A 243 -16.71 11.51 1.41
C MET A 243 -17.39 10.16 1.24
N CYS A 244 -17.71 9.42 2.32
CA CYS A 244 -18.51 8.18 2.22
C CYS A 244 -19.85 8.44 1.52
N LYS A 245 -20.57 9.50 1.89
CA LYS A 245 -21.85 9.88 1.25
C LYS A 245 -21.64 10.29 -0.22
N TYR A 246 -20.53 10.94 -0.54
CA TYR A 246 -20.20 11.32 -1.92
C TYR A 246 -19.87 10.09 -2.78
N ILE A 247 -19.05 9.17 -2.26
CA ILE A 247 -18.70 7.90 -2.90
C ILE A 247 -19.95 7.06 -3.17
N ALA A 248 -20.86 6.93 -2.20
CA ALA A 248 -22.09 6.14 -2.34
C ALA A 248 -22.96 6.57 -3.53
N LYS A 249 -22.81 7.80 -4.06
CA LYS A 249 -23.51 8.26 -5.27
C LYS A 249 -22.83 7.82 -6.58
N LYS A 250 -21.59 7.29 -6.51
CA LYS A 250 -20.74 7.05 -7.69
C LYS A 250 -20.17 5.63 -7.76
N ALA A 251 -19.80 5.06 -6.63
CA ALA A 251 -19.16 3.75 -6.51
C ALA A 251 -19.64 3.03 -5.26
N ASP A 252 -19.28 1.76 -5.12
CA ASP A 252 -19.59 1.01 -3.91
C ASP A 252 -18.73 1.50 -2.75
N VAL A 253 -19.34 1.56 -1.56
CA VAL A 253 -18.67 1.98 -0.33
C VAL A 253 -18.92 0.97 0.79
N LEU A 254 -17.84 0.51 1.40
CA LEU A 254 -17.86 -0.36 2.58
C LEU A 254 -17.13 0.37 3.71
N ILE A 255 -17.79 0.66 4.81
CA ILE A 255 -17.10 1.11 6.02
C ILE A 255 -16.62 -0.10 6.81
N ALA A 256 -15.36 -0.11 7.20
CA ALA A 256 -14.67 -1.25 7.77
C ALA A 256 -14.07 -0.95 9.16
N PRO A 257 -14.92 -0.72 10.19
CA PRO A 257 -14.43 -0.46 11.54
C PRO A 257 -13.80 -1.70 12.15
N VAL A 258 -12.69 -1.51 12.87
CA VAL A 258 -12.11 -2.51 13.77
C VAL A 258 -12.74 -2.34 15.16
N TRP A 259 -13.42 -3.36 15.64
CA TRP A 259 -14.00 -3.35 16.99
C TRP A 259 -12.95 -3.75 18.02
N MET A 260 -12.49 -2.79 18.76
CA MET A 260 -11.57 -2.93 19.90
C MET A 260 -12.36 -2.86 21.18
N GLN A 261 -12.64 -3.99 21.79
CA GLN A 261 -13.47 -4.06 22.99
C GLN A 261 -12.89 -3.25 24.16
N GLY A 262 -13.74 -2.50 24.84
CA GLY A 262 -13.34 -1.55 25.89
C GLY A 262 -12.79 -0.22 25.35
N VAL A 263 -12.65 -0.06 24.04
CA VAL A 263 -12.11 1.17 23.41
C VAL A 263 -13.18 1.90 22.62
N ASN A 264 -13.82 1.23 21.65
CA ASN A 264 -14.80 1.86 20.75
C ASN A 264 -16.15 1.11 20.69
N ASP A 265 -16.55 0.47 21.78
CA ASP A 265 -17.81 -0.28 21.84
C ASP A 265 -19.02 0.59 21.49
N ASN A 266 -19.06 1.82 21.98
CA ASN A 266 -20.16 2.75 21.76
C ASN A 266 -20.26 3.23 20.30
N GLU A 267 -19.18 3.13 19.51
CA GLU A 267 -19.15 3.57 18.12
C GLU A 267 -19.78 2.56 17.16
N ILE A 268 -19.84 1.29 17.54
CA ILE A 268 -20.22 0.19 16.62
C ILE A 268 -21.67 0.36 16.13
N GLU A 269 -22.61 0.66 17.02
CA GLU A 269 -24.01 0.88 16.62
C GLU A 269 -24.16 2.13 15.72
N ASP A 270 -23.38 3.17 15.97
CA ASP A 270 -23.43 4.39 15.16
C ASP A 270 -22.84 4.14 13.76
N MET A 271 -21.80 3.30 13.64
CA MET A 271 -21.33 2.81 12.34
C MET A 271 -22.41 2.05 11.58
N ILE A 272 -23.16 1.18 12.25
CA ILE A 272 -24.27 0.44 11.66
C ILE A 272 -25.35 1.41 11.17
N LYS A 273 -25.77 2.38 11.99
CA LYS A 273 -26.75 3.40 11.60
C LYS A 273 -26.27 4.21 10.39
N PHE A 274 -25.00 4.63 10.41
CA PHE A 274 -24.41 5.35 9.27
C PHE A 274 -24.37 4.51 7.99
N SER A 275 -24.10 3.20 8.09
CA SER A 275 -24.16 2.32 6.93
C SER A 275 -25.56 2.24 6.31
N LEU A 276 -26.62 2.30 7.14
CA LEU A 276 -28.00 2.34 6.66
C LEU A 276 -28.35 3.67 5.95
N GLU A 277 -27.71 4.78 6.33
CA GLU A 277 -27.81 6.05 5.58
C GLU A 277 -27.15 5.90 4.19
N LEU A 278 -25.98 5.28 4.12
CA LEU A 278 -25.27 5.02 2.84
C LEU A 278 -26.11 4.10 1.94
N LYS A 279 -26.75 3.07 2.51
CA LYS A 279 -27.64 2.16 1.77
C LYS A 279 -28.80 2.89 1.09
N LYS A 280 -29.35 3.94 1.71
CA LYS A 280 -30.41 4.76 1.09
C LYS A 280 -29.89 5.53 -0.15
N LEU A 281 -28.61 5.89 -0.16
CA LEU A 281 -27.98 6.61 -1.29
C LEU A 281 -27.63 5.70 -2.47
N ARG A 282 -27.36 4.40 -2.21
CA ARG A 282 -27.01 3.41 -3.23
C ARG A 282 -27.70 2.07 -2.99
N PRO A 283 -29.02 1.97 -3.19
CA PRO A 283 -29.74 0.69 -2.95
C PRO A 283 -29.27 -0.46 -3.84
N SER A 284 -28.65 -0.16 -4.98
CA SER A 284 -28.17 -1.15 -5.97
C SER A 284 -26.83 -1.80 -5.58
N GLN A 285 -26.16 -1.34 -4.53
CA GLN A 285 -24.90 -1.94 -4.09
C GLN A 285 -25.12 -3.37 -3.61
N THR A 286 -24.34 -4.32 -4.13
CA THR A 286 -24.44 -5.74 -3.81
C THR A 286 -23.54 -6.16 -2.63
N VAL A 287 -22.43 -5.45 -2.44
CA VAL A 287 -21.53 -5.70 -1.30
C VAL A 287 -22.05 -5.03 -0.02
N PRO A 288 -21.70 -5.53 1.18
CA PRO A 288 -22.11 -4.91 2.44
C PRO A 288 -21.67 -3.44 2.55
N PHE A 289 -22.48 -2.61 3.24
CA PHE A 289 -22.12 -1.21 3.53
C PHE A 289 -21.26 -1.06 4.79
N VAL A 290 -21.26 -2.07 5.66
CA VAL A 290 -20.42 -2.12 6.86
C VAL A 290 -19.85 -3.52 7.04
N GLY A 291 -18.55 -3.62 7.27
CA GLY A 291 -17.83 -4.85 7.58
C GLY A 291 -17.06 -4.69 8.88
N ILE A 292 -17.73 -4.97 10.02
CA ILE A 292 -17.10 -4.86 11.34
C ILE A 292 -16.04 -5.95 11.46
N GLN A 293 -14.84 -5.57 11.82
CA GLN A 293 -13.67 -6.46 11.95
C GLN A 293 -13.37 -6.71 13.44
N ASN A 294 -13.06 -7.97 13.79
CA ASN A 294 -12.51 -8.28 15.10
C ASN A 294 -11.09 -7.71 15.23
N PHE A 295 -10.80 -7.06 16.34
CA PHE A 295 -9.41 -6.69 16.65
C PHE A 295 -8.57 -7.95 16.83
N LEU A 296 -7.43 -7.99 16.13
CA LEU A 296 -6.46 -9.09 16.22
C LEU A 296 -5.13 -8.58 16.76
N GLU A 297 -4.54 -9.33 17.67
CA GLU A 297 -3.21 -9.06 18.15
C GLU A 297 -2.18 -9.57 17.14
N TYR A 298 -1.27 -8.68 16.73
CA TYR A 298 -0.16 -8.99 15.83
C TYR A 298 1.16 -8.83 16.57
N GLU A 299 2.16 -9.59 16.15
CA GLU A 299 3.51 -9.57 16.75
C GLU A 299 4.11 -8.16 16.78
N PHE A 300 4.01 -7.44 15.66
CA PHE A 300 4.55 -6.09 15.49
C PHE A 300 3.49 -4.98 15.63
N GLY A 301 2.28 -5.32 16.03
CA GLY A 301 1.18 -4.38 16.19
C GLY A 301 1.11 -3.81 17.61
N LYS A 302 0.46 -2.65 17.73
CA LYS A 302 0.05 -2.10 19.04
C LYS A 302 -1.07 -2.96 19.62
N LYS A 303 -1.20 -2.97 20.95
CA LYS A 303 -2.19 -3.81 21.68
C LYS A 303 -3.11 -2.94 22.53
N PRO A 304 -4.02 -2.16 21.90
CA PRO A 304 -4.92 -1.24 22.60
C PRO A 304 -6.04 -1.96 23.36
N ALA A 305 -6.34 -3.20 22.99
CA ALA A 305 -7.38 -4.06 23.55
C ALA A 305 -6.90 -5.51 23.58
N LYS A 306 -7.64 -6.37 24.27
CA LYS A 306 -7.43 -7.82 24.22
C LYS A 306 -8.20 -8.40 23.02
N GLN A 307 -7.53 -9.26 22.25
CA GLN A 307 -8.20 -10.03 21.22
C GLN A 307 -9.21 -11.00 21.84
N ILE A 308 -10.39 -11.09 21.23
CA ILE A 308 -11.38 -12.12 21.57
C ILE A 308 -11.47 -13.17 20.46
N SER A 309 -12.01 -14.34 20.79
CA SER A 309 -12.26 -15.38 19.80
C SER A 309 -13.26 -14.92 18.73
N PHE A 310 -13.18 -15.49 17.52
CA PHE A 310 -14.18 -15.20 16.48
C PHE A 310 -15.59 -15.64 16.89
N GLN A 311 -15.73 -16.71 17.67
CA GLN A 311 -17.04 -17.13 18.18
C GLN A 311 -17.64 -16.07 19.07
N GLU A 312 -16.90 -15.58 20.08
CA GLU A 312 -17.34 -14.51 20.96
C GLU A 312 -17.66 -13.22 20.18
N PHE A 313 -16.84 -12.87 19.20
CA PHE A 313 -17.07 -11.73 18.33
C PHE A 313 -18.39 -11.87 17.55
N TYR A 314 -18.66 -13.03 16.95
CA TYR A 314 -19.92 -13.27 16.23
C TYR A 314 -21.13 -13.29 17.15
N ASP A 315 -20.99 -13.81 18.37
CA ASP A 315 -22.06 -13.81 19.37
C ASP A 315 -22.44 -12.37 19.80
N LYS A 316 -21.49 -11.42 19.73
CA LYS A 316 -21.79 -9.99 19.94
C LYS A 316 -22.43 -9.32 18.72
N LEU A 317 -22.13 -9.76 17.51
CA LEU A 317 -22.72 -9.20 16.28
C LEU A 317 -24.16 -9.68 16.03
N ARG A 318 -24.50 -10.94 16.36
CA ARG A 318 -25.83 -11.51 16.11
C ARG A 318 -27.02 -10.73 16.73
N PRO A 319 -26.95 -10.21 17.96
CA PRO A 319 -28.00 -9.33 18.49
C PRO A 319 -28.17 -8.05 17.66
N LEU A 320 -27.07 -7.48 17.17
CA LEU A 320 -27.08 -6.29 16.32
C LEU A 320 -27.69 -6.58 14.95
N GLU A 321 -27.39 -7.75 14.35
CA GLU A 321 -28.06 -8.21 13.11
C GLU A 321 -29.59 -8.22 13.27
N LYS A 322 -30.08 -8.80 14.36
CA LYS A 322 -31.52 -8.85 14.67
C LYS A 322 -32.11 -7.46 14.86
N LYS A 323 -31.43 -6.61 15.64
CA LYS A 323 -31.86 -5.25 15.96
C LYS A 323 -31.97 -4.37 14.72
N TYR A 324 -30.98 -4.43 13.82
CA TYR A 324 -30.89 -3.57 12.65
C TYR A 324 -31.38 -4.22 11.35
N LYS A 325 -31.77 -5.50 11.39
CA LYS A 325 -32.19 -6.30 10.22
C LYS A 325 -31.16 -6.24 9.09
N LEU A 326 -29.91 -6.41 9.45
CA LEU A 326 -28.74 -6.29 8.57
C LEU A 326 -27.77 -7.44 8.84
N LYS A 327 -27.26 -8.10 7.80
CA LYS A 327 -26.18 -9.10 7.94
C LYS A 327 -24.90 -8.39 8.40
N LEU A 328 -24.26 -8.90 9.45
CA LEU A 328 -22.99 -8.39 10.01
C LEU A 328 -21.95 -9.51 10.17
N VAL A 329 -22.39 -10.78 10.21
CA VAL A 329 -21.50 -11.94 10.18
C VAL A 329 -21.40 -12.41 8.74
N PHE A 330 -20.26 -12.13 8.13
CA PHE A 330 -19.99 -12.40 6.71
C PHE A 330 -19.16 -13.65 6.52
N ASP A 331 -19.35 -14.27 5.35
CA ASP A 331 -18.50 -15.30 4.80
C ASP A 331 -17.83 -14.83 3.48
N LYS A 332 -17.11 -15.72 2.83
CA LYS A 332 -16.38 -15.40 1.60
C LYS A 332 -17.30 -15.09 0.42
N ASP A 333 -18.48 -15.69 0.41
CA ASP A 333 -19.44 -15.55 -0.70
C ASP A 333 -20.08 -14.15 -0.70
N ASP A 334 -20.22 -13.52 0.47
CA ASP A 334 -20.70 -12.13 0.60
C ASP A 334 -19.82 -11.12 -0.14
N PHE A 335 -18.55 -11.47 -0.38
CA PHE A 335 -17.58 -10.65 -1.10
C PHE A 335 -17.13 -11.28 -2.42
N ASN A 336 -17.84 -12.31 -2.90
CA ASN A 336 -17.49 -13.07 -4.11
C ASN A 336 -16.03 -13.61 -4.08
N ILE A 337 -15.51 -13.97 -2.90
CA ILE A 337 -14.15 -14.51 -2.75
C ILE A 337 -14.18 -16.00 -3.00
N LYS A 338 -13.57 -16.43 -4.10
CA LYS A 338 -13.50 -17.84 -4.53
C LYS A 338 -12.06 -18.35 -4.47
N LYS A 339 -11.89 -19.63 -4.18
CA LYS A 339 -10.60 -20.28 -4.37
C LYS A 339 -10.26 -20.26 -5.87
N CYS A 340 -9.00 -20.02 -6.17
CA CYS A 340 -8.51 -19.94 -7.53
C CYS A 340 -7.19 -20.72 -7.69
N ILE A 341 -6.63 -20.70 -8.88
CA ILE A 341 -5.31 -21.27 -9.17
C ILE A 341 -4.29 -20.83 -8.16
N VAL A 342 -3.36 -21.72 -7.86
CA VAL A 342 -2.25 -21.45 -6.94
C VAL A 342 -1.04 -21.06 -7.78
N LEU A 343 -0.52 -19.86 -7.58
CA LEU A 343 0.73 -19.41 -8.20
C LEU A 343 1.86 -20.39 -7.85
N LYS A 344 2.60 -20.84 -8.86
CA LYS A 344 3.70 -21.79 -8.70
C LYS A 344 4.71 -21.24 -7.69
N LYS A 345 5.08 -22.08 -6.73
CA LYS A 345 6.14 -21.79 -5.75
C LYS A 345 7.46 -22.34 -6.27
N PRO A 346 8.47 -21.48 -6.50
CA PRO A 346 9.79 -21.96 -6.92
C PRO A 346 10.52 -22.67 -5.79
N PHE A 347 10.21 -22.33 -4.54
CA PHE A 347 10.90 -22.86 -3.36
C PHE A 347 9.91 -23.45 -2.36
N ARG A 348 10.42 -24.39 -1.54
CA ARG A 348 9.67 -25.03 -0.45
C ARG A 348 10.29 -24.70 0.90
N LYS A 349 9.47 -24.69 1.96
CA LYS A 349 9.94 -24.57 3.33
C LYS A 349 11.06 -25.60 3.61
N ASN A 350 12.09 -25.21 4.34
CA ASN A 350 13.33 -25.94 4.64
C ASN A 350 14.30 -26.11 3.45
N ALA A 351 13.95 -25.67 2.25
CA ALA A 351 14.92 -25.60 1.14
C ALA A 351 16.03 -24.60 1.47
N ILE A 352 17.22 -24.87 0.94
CA ILE A 352 18.35 -23.94 0.98
C ILE A 352 18.42 -23.30 -0.40
N VAL A 353 18.26 -21.97 -0.42
CA VAL A 353 18.23 -21.18 -1.64
C VAL A 353 19.43 -20.25 -1.65
N GLU A 354 20.13 -20.18 -2.77
CA GLU A 354 21.12 -19.14 -3.02
C GLU A 354 20.41 -17.89 -3.49
N CYS A 355 20.66 -16.75 -2.84
CA CYS A 355 20.03 -15.49 -3.15
C CYS A 355 21.02 -14.33 -2.98
N GLU A 356 20.74 -13.21 -3.66
CA GLU A 356 21.52 -11.97 -3.58
C GLU A 356 20.79 -10.98 -2.66
N ILE A 357 21.50 -10.44 -1.68
CA ILE A 357 20.98 -9.36 -0.82
C ILE A 357 20.93 -8.07 -1.64
N VAL A 358 19.73 -7.47 -1.73
CA VAL A 358 19.50 -6.30 -2.59
C VAL A 358 19.40 -5.01 -1.81
N CYS A 359 18.68 -5.01 -0.68
CA CYS A 359 18.52 -3.82 0.15
C CYS A 359 18.14 -4.18 1.60
N ASP A 360 18.11 -3.15 2.45
CA ASP A 360 17.55 -3.27 3.80
C ASP A 360 16.05 -3.56 3.73
N GLY A 361 15.55 -4.29 4.72
CA GLY A 361 14.13 -4.55 4.88
C GLY A 361 13.41 -3.44 5.63
N LYS A 362 12.17 -3.72 6.01
CA LYS A 362 11.28 -2.78 6.71
C LYS A 362 11.71 -2.56 8.16
N PHE A 363 12.22 -3.59 8.80
CA PHE A 363 12.59 -3.59 10.21
C PHE A 363 14.11 -3.60 10.37
N LYS A 364 14.56 -3.16 11.55
CA LYS A 364 15.99 -3.12 11.91
C LYS A 364 16.65 -4.49 11.75
N GLY A 365 17.74 -4.51 11.01
CA GLY A 365 18.51 -5.75 10.77
C GLY A 365 17.84 -6.73 9.82
N GLU A 366 16.72 -6.39 9.18
CA GLU A 366 16.14 -7.17 8.11
C GLU A 366 16.81 -6.83 6.78
N LYS A 367 17.04 -7.83 5.94
CA LYS A 367 17.46 -7.67 4.55
C LYS A 367 16.44 -8.29 3.61
N LEU A 368 16.28 -7.67 2.44
CA LEU A 368 15.54 -8.25 1.32
C LEU A 368 16.55 -8.79 0.31
N ALA A 369 16.37 -10.05 -0.04
CA ALA A 369 17.15 -10.73 -1.06
C ALA A 369 16.26 -11.16 -2.22
N LYS A 370 16.87 -11.35 -3.40
CA LYS A 370 16.20 -11.90 -4.59
C LYS A 370 16.79 -13.26 -4.95
N ALA A 371 15.89 -14.18 -5.31
CA ALA A 371 16.21 -15.45 -5.94
C ALA A 371 15.14 -15.75 -6.97
N ASP A 372 15.53 -16.08 -8.19
CA ASP A 372 14.63 -16.14 -9.34
C ASP A 372 13.77 -14.86 -9.43
N ASP A 373 12.47 -15.00 -9.51
CA ASP A 373 11.49 -13.93 -9.56
C ASP A 373 10.78 -13.71 -8.19
N ARG A 374 11.49 -13.98 -7.07
CA ARG A 374 10.92 -13.89 -5.71
C ARG A 374 11.79 -13.09 -4.76
N ILE A 375 11.11 -12.35 -3.87
CA ILE A 375 11.74 -11.75 -2.69
C ILE A 375 11.84 -12.79 -1.59
N ILE A 376 12.95 -12.77 -0.85
CA ILE A 376 13.15 -13.50 0.39
C ILE A 376 13.48 -12.48 1.49
N SER A 377 12.66 -12.40 2.53
CA SER A 377 12.94 -11.60 3.73
C SER A 377 13.84 -12.36 4.68
N ILE A 378 14.95 -11.76 5.11
CA ILE A 378 15.96 -12.35 5.98
C ILE A 378 16.07 -11.49 7.25
N PRO A 379 15.35 -11.84 8.33
CA PRO A 379 15.48 -11.14 9.61
C PRO A 379 16.86 -11.32 10.23
N ASN A 380 17.31 -10.35 11.03
CA ASN A 380 18.58 -10.35 11.77
C ASN A 380 19.81 -10.66 10.90
N CYS A 381 19.82 -10.20 9.65
CA CYS A 381 20.88 -10.39 8.69
C CYS A 381 21.91 -9.26 8.77
N GLN A 382 23.18 -9.62 9.04
CA GLN A 382 24.29 -8.67 9.12
C GLN A 382 25.12 -8.61 7.81
N GLU A 383 24.72 -9.36 6.80
CA GLU A 383 25.43 -9.45 5.55
C GLU A 383 25.26 -8.17 4.70
N LYS A 384 26.27 -7.85 3.89
CA LYS A 384 26.28 -6.64 3.06
C LYS A 384 25.37 -6.78 1.84
N ILE A 385 24.82 -5.66 1.39
CA ILE A 385 24.13 -5.54 0.11
C ILE A 385 25.07 -5.95 -1.04
N GLY A 386 24.52 -6.65 -2.04
CA GLY A 386 25.26 -7.23 -3.16
C GLY A 386 25.88 -8.59 -2.88
N LYS A 387 25.87 -9.07 -1.62
CA LYS A 387 26.45 -10.40 -1.28
C LYS A 387 25.48 -11.51 -1.66
N LYS A 388 26.00 -12.55 -2.30
CA LYS A 388 25.30 -13.83 -2.47
C LYS A 388 25.41 -14.65 -1.20
N VAL A 389 24.28 -15.16 -0.73
CA VAL A 389 24.16 -15.93 0.51
C VAL A 389 23.30 -17.16 0.32
N ARG A 390 23.50 -18.16 1.16
CA ARG A 390 22.65 -19.35 1.24
C ARG A 390 21.68 -19.17 2.40
N VAL A 391 20.37 -19.28 2.11
CA VAL A 391 19.30 -19.06 3.07
C VAL A 391 18.46 -20.30 3.20
N LYS A 392 18.25 -20.77 4.43
CA LYS A 392 17.27 -21.82 4.74
C LYS A 392 15.91 -21.18 4.93
N LEU A 393 14.94 -21.54 4.07
CA LEU A 393 13.59 -21.00 4.13
C LEU A 393 12.81 -21.51 5.34
N THR A 394 12.21 -20.58 6.09
CA THR A 394 11.36 -20.87 7.25
C THR A 394 9.88 -20.76 6.94
N ARG A 395 9.53 -20.03 5.85
CA ARG A 395 8.16 -19.80 5.40
C ARG A 395 8.08 -19.83 3.86
N GLU A 396 6.94 -20.31 3.33
CA GLU A 396 6.60 -20.32 1.90
C GLU A 396 5.11 -20.09 1.62
N LYS A 397 4.31 -19.88 2.68
CA LYS A 397 2.84 -19.77 2.55
C LYS A 397 2.48 -18.56 1.70
N TYR A 398 1.62 -18.77 0.68
CA TYR A 398 1.16 -17.73 -0.25
C TYR A 398 2.29 -17.08 -1.08
N ASN A 399 3.30 -17.85 -1.47
CA ASN A 399 4.52 -17.33 -2.10
C ASN A 399 5.23 -16.22 -1.30
N VAL A 400 5.05 -16.18 0.02
CA VAL A 400 5.74 -15.26 0.92
C VAL A 400 6.87 -16.02 1.58
N PHE A 401 8.11 -15.59 1.31
CA PHE A 401 9.31 -16.28 1.73
C PHE A 401 10.05 -15.54 2.83
N TYR A 402 10.29 -16.25 3.91
CA TYR A 402 11.22 -15.84 4.98
C TYR A 402 12.29 -16.90 5.13
N GLY A 403 13.48 -16.49 5.53
CA GLY A 403 14.56 -17.43 5.77
C GLY A 403 15.61 -16.89 6.71
N VAL A 404 16.56 -17.76 7.05
CA VAL A 404 17.71 -17.44 7.90
C VAL A 404 19.00 -17.85 7.19
N ILE A 405 20.04 -17.07 7.39
CA ILE A 405 21.39 -17.37 6.84
C ILE A 405 21.83 -18.74 7.36
N LYS A 406 22.44 -19.54 6.47
CA LYS A 406 22.96 -20.87 6.78
C LYS A 406 24.49 -20.82 6.86
#